data_0102fce919377d2dfed880c1bdd2615f
#
_entry.id   0102fce919377d2dfed880c1bdd2615f
#
_cell.length_a   1.000
_cell.length_b   1.000
_cell.length_c   1.000
_cell.angle_alpha   90.00
_cell.angle_beta   90.00
_cell.angle_gamma   90.00
#
_symmetry.space_group_name_H-M   'P 1'
#
loop_
_entity.id
_entity.type
_entity.pdbx_description
1 polymer ?
#
loop_
_entity_poly.entity_id
_entity_poly.type
_entity_poly.pdbx_seq_one_letter_code
_entity_poly.pdbx_strand_id
1 'polypeptide(L)'
;MYTLLAYASKHGATRENTALLAKMLDGEVDVVDLKRTKKVDFSKYKKVVIFSSVYAADVPKYVRKFVKRHRQELLERHFGICFCCMTEVYTQLKSYAIRGFSRELANHAVCIASIGGFFQYDKMTRFEKKLLEIFTKNQCYKNGELIQLDGKTNFSTIEEYKMQIFANKMNGIIIAEELME
;
A
#
# COMPACT_ATOMS: atom_id res chain seq x y z
N MET A 1 -16.91 9.94 -11.79
CA MET A 1 -16.90 8.96 -10.65
C MET A 1 -15.83 9.42 -9.68
N TYR A 2 -16.17 9.48 -8.37
CA TYR A 2 -15.21 9.94 -7.35
C TYR A 2 -14.52 8.76 -6.67
N THR A 3 -13.20 8.85 -6.58
CA THR A 3 -12.35 7.89 -5.86
C THR A 3 -11.75 8.56 -4.63
N LEU A 4 -11.82 7.90 -3.48
CA LEU A 4 -11.07 8.28 -2.29
C LEU A 4 -9.73 7.53 -2.31
N LEU A 5 -8.61 8.24 -2.39
CA LEU A 5 -7.26 7.70 -2.16
C LEU A 5 -6.78 8.13 -0.78
N ALA A 6 -7.00 7.28 0.21
CA ALA A 6 -6.59 7.51 1.59
C ALA A 6 -5.20 6.93 1.82
N TYR A 7 -4.21 7.76 2.15
CA TYR A 7 -2.85 7.27 2.34
C TYR A 7 -2.34 7.36 3.78
N ALA A 8 -1.37 6.51 4.07
CA ALA A 8 -0.70 6.44 5.35
C ALA A 8 0.81 6.27 5.15
N SER A 9 1.59 7.26 5.53
CA SER A 9 3.04 7.26 5.36
C SER A 9 3.77 7.49 6.68
N LYS A 10 4.78 6.66 6.97
CA LYS A 10 5.64 6.82 8.16
C LYS A 10 6.86 7.67 7.86
N HIS A 11 7.59 7.36 6.80
CA HIS A 11 8.86 8.00 6.44
C HIS A 11 8.79 8.84 5.15
N GLY A 12 7.63 8.94 4.49
CA GLY A 12 7.43 9.79 3.32
C GLY A 12 7.21 9.03 2.01
N ALA A 13 7.78 7.83 1.84
CA ALA A 13 7.71 7.10 0.57
C ALA A 13 6.28 6.92 0.01
N THR A 14 5.32 6.48 0.83
CA THR A 14 3.91 6.37 0.42
C THR A 14 3.35 7.73 -0.01
N ARG A 15 3.64 8.80 0.73
CA ARG A 15 3.17 10.16 0.41
C ARG A 15 3.73 10.65 -0.92
N GLU A 16 5.02 10.43 -1.17
CA GLU A 16 5.69 10.85 -2.40
C GLU A 16 5.08 10.17 -3.65
N ASN A 17 4.66 8.92 -3.52
CA ASN A 17 4.05 8.16 -4.62
C ASN A 17 2.52 8.29 -4.71
N THR A 18 1.87 8.98 -3.74
CA THR A 18 0.41 9.12 -3.74
C THR A 18 -0.09 9.93 -4.94
N ALA A 19 0.60 11.00 -5.30
CA ALA A 19 0.21 11.85 -6.44
C ALA A 19 0.30 11.12 -7.78
N LEU A 20 1.28 10.23 -7.93
CA LEU A 20 1.45 9.40 -9.12
C LEU A 20 0.33 8.36 -9.21
N LEU A 21 0.06 7.63 -8.12
CA LEU A 21 -1.05 6.67 -8.08
C LEU A 21 -2.41 7.34 -8.33
N ALA A 22 -2.62 8.56 -7.81
CA ALA A 22 -3.85 9.31 -8.04
C ALA A 22 -4.09 9.61 -9.53
N LYS A 23 -3.03 9.91 -10.29
CA LYS A 23 -3.12 10.17 -11.74
C LYS A 23 -3.45 8.94 -12.58
N MET A 24 -3.20 7.74 -12.04
CA MET A 24 -3.46 6.46 -12.72
C MET A 24 -4.87 5.93 -12.46
N LEU A 25 -5.56 6.46 -11.45
CA LEU A 25 -6.93 6.08 -11.11
C LEU A 25 -7.93 6.90 -11.93
N ASP A 26 -8.97 6.24 -12.44
CA ASP A 26 -9.99 6.89 -13.26
C ASP A 26 -10.89 7.83 -12.46
N GLY A 27 -11.31 8.91 -13.12
CA GLY A 27 -12.23 9.91 -12.60
C GLY A 27 -11.57 10.92 -11.67
N GLU A 28 -12.36 11.56 -10.82
CA GLU A 28 -11.86 12.51 -9.83
C GLU A 28 -11.36 11.80 -8.59
N VAL A 29 -10.14 12.12 -8.17
CA VAL A 29 -9.48 11.47 -7.03
C VAL A 29 -9.23 12.48 -5.91
N ASP A 30 -9.88 12.26 -4.77
CA ASP A 30 -9.59 13.00 -3.55
C ASP A 30 -8.52 12.28 -2.73
N VAL A 31 -7.45 12.98 -2.44
CA VAL A 31 -6.31 12.45 -1.68
C VAL A 31 -6.41 12.86 -0.21
N VAL A 32 -6.38 11.89 0.70
CA VAL A 32 -6.55 12.11 2.14
C VAL A 32 -5.41 11.49 2.95
N ASP A 33 -4.76 12.30 3.79
CA ASP A 33 -3.76 11.84 4.77
C ASP A 33 -4.46 11.32 6.03
N LEU A 34 -4.43 10.00 6.24
CA LEU A 34 -5.04 9.34 7.40
C LEU A 34 -4.38 9.67 8.74
N LYS A 35 -3.16 10.23 8.73
CA LYS A 35 -2.51 10.72 9.95
C LYS A 35 -3.20 11.99 10.47
N ARG A 36 -3.75 12.80 9.57
CA ARG A 36 -4.36 14.11 9.86
C ARG A 36 -5.87 14.05 9.87
N THR A 37 -6.48 13.17 9.07
CA THR A 37 -7.93 13.11 8.85
C THR A 37 -8.55 11.97 9.64
N LYS A 38 -9.49 12.30 10.53
CA LYS A 38 -10.17 11.34 11.41
C LYS A 38 -11.52 10.87 10.87
N LYS A 39 -12.21 11.72 10.11
CA LYS A 39 -13.54 11.45 9.54
C LYS A 39 -13.54 11.79 8.06
N VAL A 40 -14.20 10.99 7.26
CA VAL A 40 -14.43 11.20 5.83
C VAL A 40 -15.91 11.02 5.57
N ASP A 41 -16.50 11.91 4.79
CA ASP A 41 -17.83 11.71 4.23
C ASP A 41 -17.68 10.84 2.97
N PHE A 42 -18.28 9.65 3.03
CA PHE A 42 -18.20 8.67 1.94
C PHE A 42 -19.30 8.84 0.89
N SER A 43 -20.23 9.77 1.06
CA SER A 43 -21.46 9.88 0.23
C SER A 43 -21.17 9.96 -1.27
N LYS A 44 -20.10 10.63 -1.68
CA LYS A 44 -19.74 10.80 -3.10
C LYS A 44 -18.82 9.72 -3.66
N TYR A 45 -18.12 8.94 -2.82
CA TYR A 45 -17.13 7.98 -3.30
C TYR A 45 -17.77 6.63 -3.65
N LYS A 46 -17.52 6.15 -4.85
CA LYS A 46 -17.85 4.78 -5.29
C LYS A 46 -16.66 3.83 -5.18
N LYS A 47 -15.47 4.38 -5.25
CA LYS A 47 -14.19 3.67 -5.21
C LYS A 47 -13.36 4.18 -4.05
N VAL A 48 -12.72 3.27 -3.32
CA VAL A 48 -11.84 3.62 -2.19
C VAL A 48 -10.54 2.82 -2.31
N VAL A 49 -9.43 3.52 -2.26
CA VAL A 49 -8.09 2.92 -2.17
C VAL A 49 -7.45 3.35 -0.85
N ILE A 50 -6.97 2.39 -0.07
CA ILE A 50 -6.08 2.69 1.06
C ILE A 50 -4.65 2.33 0.67
N PHE A 51 -3.82 3.36 0.54
CA PHE A 51 -2.40 3.25 0.22
C PHE A 51 -1.56 3.40 1.48
N SER A 52 -1.03 2.30 2.00
CA SER A 52 -0.39 2.26 3.32
C SER A 52 1.04 1.74 3.27
N SER A 53 1.92 2.37 4.04
CA SER A 53 3.19 1.73 4.37
C SER A 53 2.96 0.51 5.27
N VAL A 54 3.81 -0.52 5.11
CA VAL A 54 3.94 -1.63 6.05
C VAL A 54 5.29 -1.51 6.74
N TYR A 55 5.28 -1.61 8.06
CA TYR A 55 6.48 -1.51 8.87
C TYR A 55 6.48 -2.60 9.94
N ALA A 56 7.57 -3.37 10.05
CA ALA A 56 7.65 -4.53 10.94
C ALA A 56 6.44 -5.48 10.78
N ALA A 57 6.07 -5.76 9.53
CA ALA A 57 4.94 -6.59 9.14
C ALA A 57 3.56 -6.09 9.64
N ASP A 58 3.40 -4.81 9.94
CA ASP A 58 2.15 -4.21 10.41
C ASP A 58 1.86 -2.86 9.74
N VAL A 59 0.58 -2.48 9.67
CA VAL A 59 0.14 -1.19 9.18
C VAL A 59 0.08 -0.15 10.31
N PRO A 60 0.20 1.16 10.02
CA PRO A 60 0.12 2.21 11.04
C PRO A 60 -1.19 2.15 11.84
N LYS A 61 -1.12 2.45 13.15
CA LYS A 61 -2.28 2.45 14.07
C LYS A 61 -3.45 3.32 13.58
N TYR A 62 -3.16 4.43 12.91
CA TYR A 62 -4.19 5.32 12.40
C TYR A 62 -4.93 4.74 11.18
N VAL A 63 -4.29 3.86 10.38
CA VAL A 63 -4.98 3.07 9.34
C VAL A 63 -5.98 2.14 10.00
N ARG A 64 -5.56 1.32 10.98
CA ARG A 64 -6.46 0.41 11.71
C ARG A 64 -7.64 1.15 12.36
N LYS A 65 -7.38 2.33 12.96
CA LYS A 65 -8.46 3.15 13.54
C LYS A 65 -9.44 3.65 12.48
N PHE A 66 -8.95 4.09 11.33
CA PHE A 66 -9.78 4.54 10.22
C PHE A 66 -10.62 3.40 9.68
N VAL A 67 -10.00 2.27 9.36
CA VAL A 67 -10.66 1.07 8.85
C VAL A 67 -11.73 0.55 9.82
N LYS A 68 -11.43 0.47 11.12
CA LYS A 68 -12.41 0.04 12.13
C LYS A 68 -13.61 0.98 12.19
N ARG A 69 -13.39 2.28 12.06
CA ARG A 69 -14.46 3.30 12.11
C ARG A 69 -15.37 3.25 10.88
N HIS A 70 -14.78 3.01 9.71
CA HIS A 70 -15.45 3.09 8.42
C HIS A 70 -15.59 1.73 7.74
N ARG A 71 -15.68 0.64 8.56
CA ARG A 71 -15.72 -0.72 8.04
C ARG A 71 -16.90 -0.95 7.08
N GLN A 72 -18.09 -0.49 7.46
CA GLN A 72 -19.31 -0.69 6.66
C GLN A 72 -19.20 0.06 5.34
N GLU A 73 -18.78 1.32 5.39
CA GLU A 73 -18.61 2.14 4.19
C GLU A 73 -17.57 1.54 3.21
N LEU A 74 -16.53 0.89 3.72
CA LEU A 74 -15.53 0.22 2.89
C LEU A 74 -16.07 -1.06 2.24
N LEU A 75 -16.91 -1.84 2.95
CA LEU A 75 -17.55 -3.05 2.42
C LEU A 75 -18.60 -2.76 1.33
N GLU A 76 -19.19 -1.57 1.33
CA GLU A 76 -20.20 -1.15 0.36
C GLU A 76 -19.60 -0.57 -0.94
N ARG A 77 -18.26 -0.49 -1.05
CA ARG A 77 -17.57 0.20 -2.15
C ARG A 77 -16.59 -0.69 -2.88
N HIS A 78 -16.26 -0.31 -4.10
CA HIS A 78 -15.16 -0.90 -4.84
C HIS A 78 -13.84 -0.57 -4.12
N PHE A 79 -13.33 -1.53 -3.35
CA PHE A 79 -12.27 -1.31 -2.37
C PHE A 79 -10.96 -1.98 -2.76
N GLY A 80 -9.86 -1.24 -2.67
CA GLY A 80 -8.51 -1.75 -2.92
C GLY A 80 -7.52 -1.41 -1.81
N ILE A 81 -6.56 -2.30 -1.60
CA ILE A 81 -5.46 -2.14 -0.64
C ILE A 81 -4.14 -2.13 -1.39
N CYS A 82 -3.46 -0.99 -1.35
CA CYS A 82 -2.13 -0.82 -1.92
C CYS A 82 -1.10 -0.68 -0.80
N PHE A 83 -0.03 -1.45 -0.85
CA PHE A 83 1.05 -1.35 0.12
C PHE A 83 2.32 -0.73 -0.48
N CYS A 84 3.01 0.07 0.33
CA CYS A 84 4.39 0.43 0.12
C CYS A 84 5.24 -0.43 1.07
N CYS A 85 5.75 -1.56 0.58
CA CYS A 85 6.55 -2.52 1.34
C CYS A 85 7.44 -3.36 0.40
N MET A 86 8.45 -4.00 0.97
CA MET A 86 9.46 -4.73 0.20
C MET A 86 9.00 -6.10 -0.30
N THR A 87 7.98 -6.69 0.33
CA THR A 87 7.49 -8.00 -0.12
C THR A 87 6.53 -7.87 -1.29
N GLU A 88 6.63 -8.81 -2.21
CA GLU A 88 5.72 -8.99 -3.34
C GLU A 88 4.95 -10.32 -3.21
N VAL A 89 5.28 -11.12 -2.21
CA VAL A 89 4.65 -12.41 -1.97
C VAL A 89 3.20 -12.20 -1.53
N TYR A 90 2.24 -12.59 -2.38
CA TYR A 90 0.81 -12.33 -2.17
C TYR A 90 0.29 -12.86 -0.82
N THR A 91 0.72 -14.05 -0.38
CA THR A 91 0.30 -14.60 0.92
C THR A 91 0.73 -13.73 2.10
N GLN A 92 1.90 -13.08 2.00
CA GLN A 92 2.36 -12.11 3.01
C GLN A 92 1.54 -10.82 2.94
N LEU A 93 1.29 -10.27 1.74
CA LEU A 93 0.45 -9.09 1.55
C LEU A 93 -0.97 -9.32 2.10
N LYS A 94 -1.55 -10.50 1.80
CA LYS A 94 -2.85 -10.90 2.34
C LYS A 94 -2.84 -10.99 3.86
N SER A 95 -1.77 -11.52 4.45
CA SER A 95 -1.58 -11.57 5.91
C SER A 95 -1.52 -10.16 6.53
N TYR A 96 -0.83 -9.21 5.90
CA TYR A 96 -0.79 -7.81 6.34
C TYR A 96 -2.16 -7.14 6.25
N ALA A 97 -2.90 -7.41 5.16
CA ALA A 97 -4.26 -6.92 4.98
C ALA A 97 -5.20 -7.48 6.07
N ILE A 98 -5.17 -8.78 6.36
CA ILE A 98 -5.98 -9.40 7.42
C ILE A 98 -5.69 -8.77 8.78
N ARG A 99 -4.42 -8.57 9.13
CA ARG A 99 -4.04 -7.96 10.41
C ARG A 99 -4.40 -6.48 10.52
N GLY A 100 -4.24 -5.74 9.43
CA GLY A 100 -4.46 -4.30 9.42
C GLY A 100 -5.91 -3.87 9.19
N PHE A 101 -6.67 -4.67 8.42
CA PHE A 101 -8.00 -4.30 7.93
C PHE A 101 -9.13 -5.22 8.41
N SER A 102 -8.91 -6.45 8.65
CA SER A 102 -9.74 -7.61 8.97
C SER A 102 -9.77 -8.62 7.83
N ARG A 103 -10.11 -9.87 8.17
CA ARG A 103 -10.28 -10.95 7.17
C ARG A 103 -11.36 -10.60 6.15
N GLU A 104 -12.46 -10.03 6.60
CA GLU A 104 -13.59 -9.68 5.75
C GLU A 104 -13.23 -8.60 4.72
N LEU A 105 -12.65 -7.48 5.15
CA LEU A 105 -12.20 -6.43 4.23
C LEU A 105 -11.07 -6.89 3.31
N ALA A 106 -10.14 -7.72 3.81
CA ALA A 106 -9.11 -8.30 2.97
C ALA A 106 -9.66 -9.26 1.91
N ASN A 107 -10.79 -9.94 2.17
CA ASN A 107 -11.47 -10.79 1.19
C ASN A 107 -12.37 -9.98 0.25
N HIS A 108 -12.92 -8.86 0.72
CA HIS A 108 -13.73 -7.95 -0.08
C HIS A 108 -12.89 -7.13 -1.06
N ALA A 109 -11.63 -6.84 -0.73
CA ALA A 109 -10.76 -6.04 -1.57
C ALA A 109 -10.59 -6.66 -2.96
N VAL A 110 -10.88 -5.88 -4.01
CA VAL A 110 -10.73 -6.29 -5.42
C VAL A 110 -9.26 -6.45 -5.82
N CYS A 111 -8.38 -5.74 -5.13
CA CYS A 111 -6.93 -5.86 -5.31
C CYS A 111 -6.20 -5.61 -4.00
N ILE A 112 -5.22 -6.48 -3.71
CA ILE A 112 -4.22 -6.29 -2.68
C ILE A 112 -2.86 -6.41 -3.35
N ALA A 113 -2.10 -5.33 -3.41
CA ALA A 113 -0.80 -5.31 -4.09
C ALA A 113 0.25 -4.49 -3.32
N SER A 114 1.50 -4.71 -3.67
CA SER A 114 2.63 -3.86 -3.27
C SER A 114 3.19 -3.15 -4.50
N ILE A 115 3.56 -1.90 -4.32
CA ILE A 115 4.30 -1.13 -5.34
C ILE A 115 5.82 -1.18 -5.15
N GLY A 116 6.30 -1.99 -4.21
CA GLY A 116 7.65 -1.96 -3.70
C GLY A 116 7.80 -1.11 -2.44
N GLY A 117 8.98 -1.08 -1.89
CA GLY A 117 9.30 -0.38 -0.65
C GLY A 117 10.48 0.57 -0.79
N PHE A 118 10.69 1.37 0.25
CA PHE A 118 11.80 2.32 0.31
C PHE A 118 12.45 2.29 1.69
N PHE A 119 13.73 2.00 1.72
CA PHE A 119 14.56 2.12 2.91
C PHE A 119 15.23 3.50 2.92
N GLN A 120 14.78 4.36 3.82
CA GLN A 120 15.38 5.66 4.07
C GLN A 120 16.30 5.56 5.29
N TYR A 121 17.48 4.98 5.11
CA TYR A 121 18.43 4.75 6.20
C TYR A 121 18.81 6.01 6.96
N ASP A 122 18.83 7.16 6.29
CA ASP A 122 19.08 8.48 6.87
C ASP A 122 17.99 8.90 7.89
N LYS A 123 16.73 8.43 7.70
CA LYS A 123 15.59 8.73 8.57
C LYS A 123 15.26 7.63 9.57
N MET A 124 15.95 6.49 9.48
CA MET A 124 15.72 5.35 10.37
C MET A 124 16.46 5.50 11.69
N THR A 125 15.77 5.13 12.77
CA THR A 125 16.38 4.96 14.09
C THR A 125 17.32 3.75 14.10
N ARG A 126 18.23 3.67 15.07
CA ARG A 126 19.13 2.52 15.26
C ARG A 126 18.36 1.21 15.43
N PHE A 127 17.24 1.26 16.16
CA PHE A 127 16.36 0.11 16.35
C PHE A 127 15.72 -0.37 15.05
N GLU A 128 15.24 0.56 14.22
CA GLU A 128 14.66 0.25 12.91
C GLU A 128 15.68 -0.39 11.96
N LYS A 129 16.91 0.14 11.94
CA LYS A 129 18.01 -0.45 11.15
C LYS A 129 18.30 -1.88 11.57
N LYS A 130 18.37 -2.15 12.88
CA LYS A 130 18.57 -3.49 13.42
C LYS A 130 17.44 -4.45 13.10
N LEU A 131 16.19 -4.00 13.16
CA LEU A 131 15.03 -4.79 12.74
C LEU A 131 15.10 -5.13 11.26
N LEU A 132 15.46 -4.15 10.41
CA LEU A 132 15.61 -4.36 8.99
C LEU A 132 16.67 -5.43 8.69
N GLU A 133 17.84 -5.33 9.30
CA GLU A 133 18.91 -6.31 9.20
C GLU A 133 18.43 -7.73 9.55
N ILE A 134 17.70 -7.88 10.66
CA ILE A 134 17.15 -9.17 11.10
C ILE A 134 16.16 -9.73 10.09
N PHE A 135 15.22 -8.92 9.59
CA PHE A 135 14.15 -9.38 8.70
C PHE A 135 14.59 -9.60 7.26
N THR A 136 15.55 -8.83 6.78
CA THR A 136 16.01 -8.92 5.38
C THR A 136 17.31 -9.66 5.23
N LYS A 137 18.05 -9.89 6.32
CA LYS A 137 19.47 -10.35 6.30
C LYS A 137 20.31 -9.48 5.36
N ASN A 138 20.01 -8.17 5.30
CA ASN A 138 20.60 -7.21 4.38
C ASN A 138 20.44 -7.57 2.89
N GLN A 139 19.37 -8.27 2.54
CA GLN A 139 19.08 -8.66 1.16
C GLN A 139 17.64 -8.28 0.80
N CYS A 140 17.40 -7.95 -0.45
CA CYS A 140 16.06 -7.78 -1.02
C CYS A 140 16.08 -8.11 -2.51
N TYR A 141 14.90 -8.35 -3.08
CA TYR A 141 14.76 -8.54 -4.52
C TYR A 141 14.34 -7.23 -5.19
N LYS A 142 14.91 -6.97 -6.37
CA LYS A 142 14.51 -5.90 -7.27
C LYS A 142 14.65 -6.40 -8.70
N ASN A 143 13.58 -6.32 -9.49
CA ASN A 143 13.54 -6.85 -10.87
C ASN A 143 13.94 -8.34 -10.98
N GLY A 144 13.59 -9.15 -9.95
CA GLY A 144 13.98 -10.56 -9.89
C GLY A 144 15.42 -10.83 -9.42
N GLU A 145 16.26 -9.81 -9.26
CA GLU A 145 17.63 -9.95 -8.81
C GLU A 145 17.77 -9.76 -7.30
N LEU A 146 18.62 -10.57 -6.67
CA LEU A 146 18.96 -10.46 -5.25
C LEU A 146 19.97 -9.34 -5.05
N ILE A 147 19.58 -8.31 -4.31
CA ILE A 147 20.40 -7.14 -4.00
C ILE A 147 20.87 -7.21 -2.55
N GLN A 148 22.19 -7.04 -2.36
CA GLN A 148 22.80 -6.87 -1.04
C GLN A 148 22.62 -5.42 -0.57
N LEU A 149 22.10 -5.22 0.64
CA LEU A 149 21.92 -3.91 1.26
C LEU A 149 23.15 -3.59 2.14
N ASP A 150 23.67 -2.38 2.01
CA ASP A 150 24.84 -1.91 2.78
C ASP A 150 24.46 -1.36 4.18
N GLY A 151 23.17 -1.26 4.48
CA GLY A 151 22.67 -0.72 5.74
C GLY A 151 22.86 0.80 5.93
N LYS A 152 23.31 1.52 4.88
CA LYS A 152 23.65 2.95 4.92
C LYS A 152 22.97 3.74 3.82
N THR A 153 23.03 3.26 2.58
CA THR A 153 22.50 3.94 1.41
C THR A 153 21.01 3.74 1.28
N ASN A 154 20.27 4.83 1.03
CA ASN A 154 18.83 4.75 0.76
C ASN A 154 18.58 3.87 -0.46
N PHE A 155 17.62 2.96 -0.36
CA PHE A 155 17.34 1.97 -1.40
C PHE A 155 15.83 1.86 -1.67
N SER A 156 15.45 1.77 -2.95
CA SER A 156 14.05 1.68 -3.38
C SER A 156 13.84 0.51 -4.33
N THR A 157 12.76 -0.24 -4.07
CA THR A 157 12.17 -1.21 -5.01
C THR A 157 10.80 -0.74 -5.52
N ILE A 158 10.46 0.55 -5.34
CA ILE A 158 9.22 1.13 -5.87
C ILE A 158 9.33 1.22 -7.39
N GLU A 159 8.31 0.68 -8.08
CA GLU A 159 8.25 0.62 -9.53
C GLU A 159 6.89 1.10 -10.03
N GLU A 160 6.93 2.01 -11.00
CA GLU A 160 5.74 2.67 -11.54
C GLU A 160 4.79 1.67 -12.21
N TYR A 161 5.31 0.66 -12.91
CA TYR A 161 4.48 -0.33 -13.57
C TYR A 161 3.61 -1.13 -12.55
N LYS A 162 4.08 -1.36 -11.33
CA LYS A 162 3.29 -2.01 -10.27
C LYS A 162 2.12 -1.14 -9.82
N MET A 163 2.33 0.19 -9.78
CA MET A 163 1.24 1.13 -9.53
C MET A 163 0.22 1.10 -10.67
N GLN A 164 0.69 1.02 -11.92
CA GLN A 164 -0.19 0.95 -13.07
C GLN A 164 -1.02 -0.35 -13.08
N ILE A 165 -0.42 -1.50 -12.74
CA ILE A 165 -1.15 -2.78 -12.61
C ILE A 165 -2.24 -2.67 -11.53
N PHE A 166 -1.90 -2.13 -10.36
CA PHE A 166 -2.88 -1.91 -9.29
C PHE A 166 -4.01 -0.97 -9.75
N ALA A 167 -3.66 0.15 -10.37
CA ALA A 167 -4.63 1.12 -10.86
C ALA A 167 -5.55 0.50 -11.94
N ASN A 168 -5.02 -0.28 -12.87
CA ASN A 168 -5.79 -0.99 -13.89
C ASN A 168 -6.85 -1.89 -13.26
N LYS A 169 -6.49 -2.70 -12.24
CA LYS A 169 -7.44 -3.53 -11.50
C LYS A 169 -8.52 -2.68 -10.80
N MET A 170 -8.12 -1.57 -10.19
CA MET A 170 -9.05 -0.64 -9.57
C MET A 170 -9.96 0.06 -10.58
N ASN A 171 -9.50 0.27 -11.80
CA ASN A 171 -10.26 0.86 -12.90
C ASN A 171 -11.17 -0.14 -13.63
N GLY A 172 -11.07 -1.44 -13.31
CA GLY A 172 -11.83 -2.51 -13.96
C GLY A 172 -11.25 -2.90 -15.32
N ILE A 173 -9.98 -2.58 -15.58
CA ILE A 173 -9.27 -2.98 -16.79
C ILE A 173 -8.76 -4.41 -16.60
N ILE A 174 -9.21 -5.34 -17.44
CA ILE A 174 -8.72 -6.73 -17.47
C ILE A 174 -7.35 -6.74 -18.15
N ILE A 175 -6.34 -7.21 -17.44
CA ILE A 175 -4.99 -7.35 -17.99
C ILE A 175 -4.91 -8.75 -18.64
N ALA A 176 -4.47 -8.82 -19.89
CA ALA A 176 -4.49 -10.07 -20.69
C ALA A 176 -3.72 -11.25 -20.05
N GLU A 177 -2.77 -10.98 -19.15
CA GLU A 177 -2.03 -12.00 -18.41
C GLU A 177 -2.90 -12.81 -17.43
N GLU A 178 -4.05 -12.29 -16.98
CA GLU A 178 -4.99 -13.00 -16.09
C GLU A 178 -5.94 -13.95 -16.85
N LEU A 179 -5.93 -13.95 -18.18
CA LEU A 179 -6.73 -14.85 -19.01
C LEU A 179 -6.01 -16.19 -19.32
N MET A 180 -4.78 -16.37 -18.80
CA MET A 180 -3.94 -17.55 -19.08
C MET A 180 -3.70 -18.46 -17.86
N GLU A 181 -4.43 -18.27 -16.74
CA GLU A 181 -4.44 -19.17 -15.57
C GLU A 181 -5.68 -20.09 -15.54
#